data_c6439d90bd3aeef0f6e7fe314c214012
#
_entry.id   c6439d90bd3aeef0f6e7fe314c214012
#
_cell.length_a   1.000
_cell.length_b   1.000
_cell.length_c   1.000
_cell.angle_alpha   90.00
_cell.angle_beta   90.00
_cell.angle_gamma   90.00
#
_symmetry.space_group_name_H-M   'P 1'
#
loop_
_entity.id
_entity.type
_entity.pdbx_description
1 polymer ?
#
loop_
_entity_poly.entity_id
_entity_poly.type
_entity_poly.pdbx_seq_one_letter_code
_entity_poly.pdbx_strand_id
1 'polypeptide(L)'
;MVPRDRRAGRHGATGMSMKIVRSKSFTAPRAWGAVDIANMRGITTRLHWTDQPYKWHVNDGEEVFVVLDGRVEMRYRDAGVEHAAVLEAGDIFFASAGTEHVACPLGEARILVVETEGSV
;
A
#
# COMPACT_ATOMS: atom_id res chain seq x y z
N MET A 1 -13.29 -3.66 -20.98
CA MET A 1 -14.17 -3.67 -19.91
C MET A 1 -15.23 -2.64 -20.03
N VAL A 2 -16.43 -2.98 -19.73
CA VAL A 2 -17.53 -2.09 -19.86
C VAL A 2 -17.72 -1.33 -18.58
N PRO A 3 -17.75 -0.05 -18.62
CA PRO A 3 -17.98 0.68 -17.41
C PRO A 3 -19.41 0.50 -16.97
N ARG A 4 -19.59 0.30 -15.76
CA ARG A 4 -20.75 0.17 -15.24
C ARG A 4 -21.28 1.36 -14.84
N ASP A 5 -22.22 1.63 -15.17
CA ASP A 5 -22.72 2.76 -14.84
C ASP A 5 -23.23 2.91 -13.61
N ARG A 6 -23.17 3.30 -13.08
CA ARG A 6 -23.41 3.32 -11.95
C ARG A 6 -23.91 4.29 -11.47
N ARG A 7 -24.33 4.55 -11.53
CA ARG A 7 -24.72 5.30 -11.10
C ARG A 7 -25.12 5.93 -10.81
N ALA A 8 -25.15 5.72 -11.10
CA ALA A 8 -25.61 6.47 -10.95
C ALA A 8 -26.23 6.89 -9.93
N GLY A 9 -26.56 6.82 -9.75
CA GLY A 9 -27.08 7.22 -8.81
C GLY A 9 -26.73 7.37 -7.63
N ARG A 10 -26.37 7.26 -7.38
CA ARG A 10 -26.05 7.39 -6.40
C ARG A 10 -25.79 8.26 -5.89
N HIS A 11 -25.76 8.49 -5.57
CA HIS A 11 -25.55 9.20 -5.07
C HIS A 11 -25.22 10.01 -4.77
N GLY A 12 -25.32 9.63 -4.55
CA GLY A 12 -24.81 10.41 -3.92
C GLY A 12 -24.27 11.37 -4.06
N ALA A 13 -24.56 11.69 -4.07
CA ALA A 13 -24.23 12.78 -4.04
C ALA A 13 -23.00 13.34 -3.77
N THR A 14 -22.38 12.98 -2.86
CA THR A 14 -21.16 13.62 -2.48
C THR A 14 -19.98 12.93 -3.05
N GLY A 15 -20.17 11.73 -3.54
CA GLY A 15 -19.07 10.98 -4.04
C GLY A 15 -18.64 11.43 -5.41
N MET A 16 -17.39 11.21 -5.74
CA MET A 16 -16.91 11.39 -7.08
C MET A 16 -17.02 10.07 -7.81
N SER A 17 -17.37 10.11 -9.09
CA SER A 17 -17.42 8.91 -9.88
C SER A 17 -16.02 8.40 -10.22
N MET A 18 -15.00 9.26 -10.13
CA MET A 18 -13.62 8.86 -10.38
C MET A 18 -12.70 9.92 -9.77
N LYS A 19 -11.44 9.53 -9.58
CA LYS A 19 -10.40 10.46 -9.16
C LYS A 19 -9.07 10.00 -9.72
N ILE A 20 -8.14 10.93 -9.81
CA ILE A 20 -6.77 10.63 -10.25
C ILE A 20 -5.85 11.06 -9.12
N VAL A 21 -4.97 10.16 -8.70
CA VAL A 21 -4.01 10.44 -7.64
C VAL A 21 -2.61 10.45 -8.26
N ARG A 22 -1.90 11.56 -8.08
CA ARG A 22 -0.53 11.69 -8.58
C ARG A 22 0.40 11.27 -7.45
N SER A 23 0.82 10.02 -7.46
CA SER A 23 1.57 9.47 -6.34
C SER A 23 2.88 10.19 -6.09
N LYS A 24 3.58 10.60 -7.15
CA LYS A 24 4.90 11.21 -6.99
C LYS A 24 4.86 12.55 -6.29
N SER A 25 3.75 13.23 -6.29
CA SER A 25 3.63 14.52 -5.61
C SER A 25 3.01 14.38 -4.23
N PHE A 26 2.68 13.18 -3.79
CA PHE A 26 2.11 12.98 -2.47
C PHE A 26 3.22 12.99 -1.41
N THR A 27 3.02 13.79 -0.37
CA THR A 27 3.85 13.76 0.83
C THR A 27 2.94 13.77 2.04
N ALA A 28 3.48 13.39 3.17
CA ALA A 28 2.75 13.40 4.42
C ALA A 28 3.61 14.08 5.49
N PRO A 29 2.99 14.66 6.52
CA PRO A 29 3.75 15.34 7.56
C PRO A 29 4.47 14.38 8.50
N ARG A 30 4.23 13.10 8.39
CA ARG A 30 4.90 12.09 9.22
C ARG A 30 5.09 10.82 8.42
N ALA A 31 6.04 10.01 8.89
CA ALA A 31 6.34 8.73 8.27
C ALA A 31 5.09 7.85 8.24
N TRP A 32 4.92 7.14 7.15
CA TRP A 32 3.80 6.23 6.90
C TRP A 32 2.44 6.92 6.87
N GLY A 33 2.44 8.23 6.71
CA GLY A 33 1.21 8.95 6.45
C GLY A 33 0.62 8.47 5.14
N ALA A 34 -0.71 8.39 5.09
CA ALA A 34 -1.38 7.77 3.96
C ALA A 34 -2.61 8.54 3.55
N VAL A 35 -2.99 8.35 2.28
CA VAL A 35 -4.27 8.79 1.77
C VAL A 35 -5.01 7.55 1.28
N ASP A 36 -6.30 7.47 1.59
CA ASP A 36 -7.13 6.36 1.16
C ASP A 36 -7.47 6.53 -0.31
N ILE A 37 -7.23 5.51 -1.10
CA ILE A 37 -7.62 5.49 -2.50
C ILE A 37 -8.99 4.85 -2.64
N ALA A 38 -9.17 3.67 -2.07
CA ALA A 38 -10.42 2.92 -2.22
C ALA A 38 -10.58 1.90 -1.11
N ASN A 39 -11.82 1.55 -0.85
CA ASN A 39 -12.15 0.37 -0.06
C ASN A 39 -13.12 -0.43 -0.91
N MET A 40 -12.67 -1.57 -1.39
CA MET A 40 -13.46 -2.40 -2.28
C MET A 40 -13.87 -3.65 -1.52
N ARG A 41 -15.00 -3.54 -0.82
CA ARG A 41 -15.58 -4.65 -0.07
C ARG A 41 -14.62 -5.17 1.01
N GLY A 42 -14.04 -4.24 1.76
CA GLY A 42 -13.15 -4.58 2.84
C GLY A 42 -11.69 -4.74 2.43
N ILE A 43 -11.37 -4.55 1.16
CA ILE A 43 -9.99 -4.51 0.70
C ILE A 43 -9.63 -3.05 0.48
N THR A 44 -8.68 -2.56 1.23
CA THR A 44 -8.27 -1.16 1.15
C THR A 44 -7.09 -0.99 0.24
N THR A 45 -7.07 0.13 -0.46
CA THR A 45 -5.94 0.56 -1.27
C THR A 45 -5.53 1.92 -0.75
N ARG A 46 -4.31 2.03 -0.25
CA ARG A 46 -3.81 3.24 0.38
C ARG A 46 -2.45 3.61 -0.19
N LEU A 47 -2.25 4.91 -0.39
CA LEU A 47 -0.96 5.43 -0.82
C LEU A 47 -0.25 6.01 0.40
N HIS A 48 0.95 5.51 0.69
CA HIS A 48 1.78 5.95 1.80
C HIS A 48 2.97 6.76 1.30
N TRP A 49 3.35 7.74 2.09
CA TRP A 49 4.65 8.38 2.00
C TRP A 49 5.44 8.04 3.26
N THR A 50 6.72 7.74 3.13
CA THR A 50 7.55 7.51 4.30
C THR A 50 9.01 7.77 4.00
N ASP A 51 9.76 8.12 5.05
CA ASP A 51 11.21 8.20 5.03
C ASP A 51 11.82 7.43 6.19
N GLN A 52 11.01 6.63 6.91
CA GLN A 52 11.44 5.86 8.08
C GLN A 52 10.96 4.43 7.98
N PRO A 53 11.68 3.47 8.59
CA PRO A 53 11.21 2.09 8.61
C PRO A 53 9.87 1.97 9.34
N TYR A 54 9.11 0.97 8.93
CA TYR A 54 7.95 0.58 9.68
C TYR A 54 8.42 -0.29 10.86
N LYS A 55 7.60 -1.19 11.34
CA LYS A 55 7.96 -2.16 12.38
C LYS A 55 7.80 -3.55 11.82
N TRP A 56 8.53 -4.50 12.39
CA TRP A 56 8.27 -5.90 12.11
C TRP A 56 6.83 -6.22 12.51
N HIS A 57 6.11 -6.85 11.62
CA HIS A 57 4.71 -7.19 11.89
C HIS A 57 4.28 -8.37 11.03
N VAL A 58 3.13 -8.94 11.41
CA VAL A 58 2.50 -10.03 10.70
C VAL A 58 1.10 -9.57 10.35
N ASN A 59 0.75 -9.65 9.09
CA ASN A 59 -0.58 -9.27 8.66
C ASN A 59 -1.56 -10.42 8.86
N ASP A 60 -2.79 -10.06 9.24
CA ASP A 60 -3.85 -11.06 9.37
C ASP A 60 -4.27 -11.61 8.02
N GLY A 61 -4.17 -10.81 6.98
CA GLY A 61 -4.53 -11.20 5.63
C GLY A 61 -3.36 -11.03 4.68
N GLU A 62 -3.67 -11.10 3.41
CA GLU A 62 -2.68 -10.92 2.35
C GLU A 62 -2.44 -9.43 2.11
N GLU A 63 -1.27 -9.12 1.60
CA GLU A 63 -0.90 -7.74 1.30
C GLU A 63 -0.18 -7.68 -0.04
N VAL A 64 -0.53 -6.70 -0.86
CA VAL A 64 0.24 -6.33 -2.05
C VAL A 64 0.88 -4.98 -1.78
N PHE A 65 2.19 -4.92 -1.93
CA PHE A 65 3.01 -3.76 -1.59
C PHE A 65 3.75 -3.35 -2.86
N VAL A 66 3.49 -2.13 -3.34
CA VAL A 66 4.03 -1.67 -4.61
C VAL A 66 4.85 -0.42 -4.37
N VAL A 67 6.12 -0.44 -4.72
CA VAL A 67 6.95 0.76 -4.63
C VAL A 67 6.66 1.60 -5.88
N LEU A 68 6.15 2.80 -5.69
CA LEU A 68 5.85 3.71 -6.79
C LEU A 68 6.96 4.72 -7.01
N ASP A 69 7.72 5.04 -5.96
CA ASP A 69 8.79 6.02 -6.05
C ASP A 69 9.77 5.74 -4.92
N GLY A 70 11.07 5.94 -5.19
CA GLY A 70 12.11 5.64 -4.22
C GLY A 70 12.48 4.17 -4.22
N ARG A 71 13.14 3.76 -3.14
CA ARG A 71 13.56 2.36 -2.96
C ARG A 71 13.27 1.94 -1.54
N VAL A 72 12.95 0.67 -1.37
CA VAL A 72 12.61 0.10 -0.07
C VAL A 72 13.31 -1.24 0.09
N GLU A 73 14.06 -1.41 1.18
CA GLU A 73 14.56 -2.72 1.52
C GLU A 73 13.46 -3.44 2.29
N MET A 74 12.94 -4.50 1.72
CA MET A 74 11.93 -5.32 2.37
C MET A 74 12.64 -6.49 3.03
N ARG A 75 12.46 -6.62 4.35
CA ARG A 75 12.98 -7.77 5.09
C ARG A 75 11.81 -8.64 5.47
N TYR A 76 11.97 -9.93 5.32
CA TYR A 76 10.89 -10.87 5.61
C TYR A 76 11.48 -12.19 6.09
N ARG A 77 10.67 -12.95 6.81
CA ARG A 77 11.06 -14.27 7.29
C ARG A 77 10.26 -15.33 6.59
N ASP A 78 10.97 -16.34 6.11
CA ASP A 78 10.39 -17.49 5.46
C ASP A 78 10.99 -18.73 6.10
N ALA A 79 10.15 -19.58 6.67
CA ALA A 79 10.57 -20.78 7.39
C ALA A 79 11.61 -20.45 8.47
N GLY A 80 11.43 -19.32 9.16
CA GLY A 80 12.33 -18.89 10.24
C GLY A 80 13.63 -18.26 9.76
N VAL A 81 13.84 -18.12 8.47
CA VAL A 81 15.06 -17.52 7.91
C VAL A 81 14.74 -16.12 7.43
N GLU A 82 15.57 -15.17 7.83
CA GLU A 82 15.39 -13.78 7.40
C GLU A 82 16.03 -13.56 6.04
N HIS A 83 15.27 -12.91 5.17
CA HIS A 83 15.71 -12.52 3.83
C HIS A 83 15.53 -11.01 3.68
N ALA A 84 16.23 -10.43 2.73
CA ALA A 84 16.09 -9.03 2.39
C ALA A 84 16.17 -8.85 0.89
N ALA A 85 15.35 -7.95 0.36
CA ALA A 85 15.38 -7.61 -1.05
C ALA A 85 15.15 -6.11 -1.18
N VAL A 86 15.90 -5.46 -2.05
CA VAL A 86 15.67 -4.04 -2.35
C VAL A 86 14.65 -3.95 -3.48
N LEU A 87 13.55 -3.28 -3.19
CA LEU A 87 12.49 -3.04 -4.15
C LEU A 87 12.68 -1.65 -4.73
N GLU A 88 12.62 -1.56 -6.04
CA GLU A 88 12.71 -0.29 -6.75
C GLU A 88 11.35 0.11 -7.30
N ALA A 89 11.23 1.32 -7.79
CA ALA A 89 9.96 1.79 -8.34
C ALA A 89 9.45 0.81 -9.40
N GLY A 90 8.23 0.36 -9.24
CA GLY A 90 7.61 -0.63 -10.10
C GLY A 90 7.67 -2.05 -9.57
N ASP A 91 8.48 -2.32 -8.53
CA ASP A 91 8.55 -3.66 -7.96
C ASP A 91 7.37 -3.89 -7.01
N ILE A 92 6.94 -5.14 -6.96
CA ILE A 92 5.78 -5.54 -6.18
C ILE A 92 6.19 -6.67 -5.24
N PHE A 93 5.84 -6.51 -3.97
CA PHE A 93 6.05 -7.54 -2.96
C PHE A 93 4.68 -8.06 -2.53
N PHE A 94 4.50 -9.37 -2.60
CA PHE A 94 3.29 -9.99 -2.11
C PHE A 94 3.60 -10.72 -0.79
N ALA A 95 2.85 -10.39 0.24
CA ALA A 95 2.94 -11.08 1.51
C ALA A 95 1.69 -11.91 1.71
N SER A 96 1.86 -13.22 1.82
CA SER A 96 0.76 -14.10 2.22
C SER A 96 0.38 -13.84 3.67
N ALA A 97 -0.80 -14.26 4.07
CA ALA A 97 -1.21 -14.14 5.45
C ALA A 97 -0.19 -14.83 6.35
N GLY A 98 0.20 -14.16 7.42
CA GLY A 98 1.17 -14.71 8.36
C GLY A 98 2.62 -14.45 8.02
N THR A 99 2.92 -13.75 6.94
CA THR A 99 4.31 -13.41 6.62
C THR A 99 4.81 -12.30 7.55
N GLU A 100 5.89 -12.57 8.27
CA GLU A 100 6.56 -11.53 9.05
C GLU A 100 7.42 -10.69 8.13
N HIS A 101 7.27 -9.38 8.19
CA HIS A 101 8.06 -8.51 7.32
C HIS A 101 8.15 -7.10 7.90
N VAL A 102 9.14 -6.35 7.37
CA VAL A 102 9.33 -4.94 7.71
C VAL A 102 9.84 -4.22 6.48
N ALA A 103 9.26 -3.07 6.19
CA ALA A 103 9.67 -2.23 5.07
C ALA A 103 10.60 -1.13 5.59
N CYS A 104 11.79 -1.05 5.00
CA CYS A 104 12.83 -0.08 5.38
C CYS A 104 13.14 0.79 4.17
N PRO A 105 12.58 1.99 4.07
CA PRO A 105 12.85 2.85 2.92
C PRO A 105 14.31 3.31 2.94
N LEU A 106 14.86 3.47 1.76
CA LEU A 106 16.22 3.98 1.56
C LEU A 106 16.08 5.43 1.06
N GLY A 107 15.76 6.33 1.99
CA GLY A 107 15.36 7.68 1.67
C GLY A 107 13.84 7.79 1.62
N GLU A 108 13.32 8.78 0.90
CA GLU A 108 11.88 8.93 0.73
C GLU A 108 11.34 7.85 -0.20
N ALA A 109 10.17 7.36 0.10
CA ALA A 109 9.50 6.39 -0.75
C ALA A 109 7.99 6.64 -0.74
N ARG A 110 7.36 6.27 -1.84
CA ARG A 110 5.91 6.28 -1.97
C ARG A 110 5.45 4.90 -2.38
N ILE A 111 4.50 4.40 -1.63
CA ILE A 111 4.16 2.99 -1.65
C ILE A 111 2.66 2.83 -1.70
N LEU A 112 2.18 1.98 -2.59
CA LEU A 112 0.78 1.64 -2.63
C LEU A 112 0.60 0.29 -1.93
N VAL A 113 -0.31 0.24 -0.97
CA VAL A 113 -0.56 -0.98 -0.22
C VAL A 113 -2.02 -1.39 -0.41
N VAL A 114 -2.22 -2.63 -0.79
CA VAL A 114 -3.55 -3.23 -0.94
C VAL A 114 -3.64 -4.36 0.08
N GLU A 115 -4.61 -4.28 0.97
CA GLU A 115 -4.72 -5.25 2.06
C GLU A 115 -6.12 -5.24 2.66
N THR A 116 -6.42 -6.25 3.45
CA THR A 116 -7.68 -6.31 4.17
C THR A 116 -7.76 -5.14 5.14
N GLU A 117 -8.92 -4.52 5.20
CA GLU A 117 -9.17 -3.41 6.10
C GLU A 117 -8.82 -3.80 7.54
N GLY A 118 -8.10 -2.92 8.23
CA GLY A 118 -7.70 -3.18 9.60
C GLY A 118 -6.47 -4.05 9.74
N SER A 119 -5.90 -4.51 8.65
CA SER A 119 -4.65 -5.26 8.71
C SER A 119 -3.51 -4.34 9.15
N VAL A 120 -2.56 -4.88 9.87
CA VAL A 120 -1.51 -4.08 10.48
C VAL A 120 -0.22 -4.14 9.71
#